data_f14a83a3fef90ccb9cdd64b573006311
#
_entry.id   f14a83a3fef90ccb9cdd64b573006311
#
_cell.length_a   1.000
_cell.length_b   1.000
_cell.length_c   1.000
_cell.angle_alpha   90.00
_cell.angle_beta   90.00
_cell.angle_gamma   90.00
#
_symmetry.space_group_name_H-M   'P 1'
#
loop_
_entity.id
_entity.type
_entity.pdbx_description
1 polymer ?
#
loop_
_entity_poly.entity_id
_entity_poly.type
_entity_poly.pdbx_seq_one_letter_code
_entity_poly.pdbx_strand_id
1 'polypeptide(L)'
;MMVATLGIALPEIRQTFSLTELQAGSMFSVMMLIAAVTSGIAGRLADRIGRKTVLITGLSLLASGFGLAGVCGHPTLFFLLLAVTGVGYGFTPPSLYAIMSDLLPNRRGLGASLVSVTYGIGGAIGAVLASRITAAFGWRAAFITVGIIAAADMLLQLCWIRDTHPRRSAAQSGSFRDALSYSILILALAEFIGGSVFWASAAWTPTLLRTAKHLSLQETGWIMGILSVANMLGSFTLGNLSDMFGRKRVIASSAFPAAAAAFVLFFWLQSPLSLAIGIAVFGVIKASVPALVVALAQEAAPPGNAGTASGIIMALHYFAGVVAPLIAAQIIAATGDIVLAMILTTALPLVLYGCLISAVRERTR
;
A
#
# COMPACT_ATOMS: atom_id res chain seq x y z
N MET A 1 -6.08 6.25 -4.43
CA MET A 1 -7.48 6.67 -4.17
C MET A 1 -8.29 5.57 -3.49
N MET A 2 -8.49 4.39 -4.07
CA MET A 2 -9.40 3.32 -3.57
C MET A 2 -9.11 2.89 -2.13
N VAL A 3 -7.85 2.62 -1.78
CA VAL A 3 -7.45 2.22 -0.42
C VAL A 3 -7.81 3.30 0.61
N ALA A 4 -7.55 4.58 0.29
CA ALA A 4 -7.92 5.70 1.16
C ALA A 4 -9.45 5.83 1.30
N THR A 5 -10.19 5.68 0.20
CA THR A 5 -11.65 5.73 0.20
C THR A 5 -12.25 4.60 1.05
N LEU A 6 -11.76 3.37 0.90
CA LEU A 6 -12.20 2.22 1.70
C LEU A 6 -11.95 2.46 3.19
N GLY A 7 -10.76 2.95 3.57
CA GLY A 7 -10.43 3.23 4.97
C GLY A 7 -11.29 4.34 5.59
N ILE A 8 -11.53 5.42 4.84
CA ILE A 8 -12.35 6.55 5.31
C ILE A 8 -13.82 6.14 5.45
N ALA A 9 -14.34 5.35 4.51
CA ALA A 9 -15.73 4.90 4.50
C ALA A 9 -15.99 3.67 5.38
N LEU A 10 -14.97 3.06 5.98
CA LEU A 10 -15.07 1.83 6.74
C LEU A 10 -16.14 1.88 7.85
N PRO A 11 -16.22 2.94 8.69
CA PRO A 11 -17.23 3.01 9.74
C PRO A 11 -18.66 3.05 9.20
N GLU A 12 -18.91 3.79 8.12
CA GLU A 12 -20.23 3.89 7.48
C GLU A 12 -20.65 2.58 6.81
N ILE A 13 -19.73 1.92 6.13
CA ILE A 13 -19.95 0.61 5.50
C ILE A 13 -20.31 -0.42 6.58
N ARG A 14 -19.53 -0.42 7.68
CA ARG A 14 -19.78 -1.29 8.82
C ARG A 14 -21.17 -1.10 9.40
N GLN A 15 -21.60 0.14 9.62
CA GLN A 15 -22.96 0.46 10.10
C GLN A 15 -24.02 0.04 9.10
N THR A 16 -23.83 0.33 7.81
CA THR A 16 -24.81 0.03 6.75
C THR A 16 -25.10 -1.46 6.63
N PHE A 17 -24.09 -2.31 6.74
CA PHE A 17 -24.21 -3.77 6.60
C PHE A 17 -24.22 -4.51 7.94
N SER A 18 -24.21 -3.79 9.08
CA SER A 18 -24.16 -4.35 10.44
C SER A 18 -23.00 -5.33 10.64
N LEU A 19 -21.81 -4.99 10.11
CA LEU A 19 -20.65 -5.87 10.14
C LEU A 19 -19.96 -5.84 11.51
N THR A 20 -19.42 -6.99 11.90
CA THR A 20 -18.51 -7.08 13.04
C THR A 20 -17.16 -6.40 12.73
N GLU A 21 -16.33 -6.12 13.76
CA GLU A 21 -14.98 -5.57 13.56
C GLU A 21 -14.13 -6.48 12.66
N LEU A 22 -14.24 -7.79 12.87
CA LEU A 22 -13.51 -8.77 12.06
C LEU A 22 -13.94 -8.75 10.59
N GLN A 23 -15.23 -8.64 10.32
CA GLN A 23 -15.75 -8.51 8.95
C GLN A 23 -15.31 -7.18 8.33
N ALA A 24 -15.29 -6.09 9.09
CA ALA A 24 -14.78 -4.80 8.61
C ALA A 24 -13.29 -4.87 8.24
N GLY A 25 -12.45 -5.47 9.09
CA GLY A 25 -11.04 -5.71 8.78
C GLY A 25 -10.84 -6.61 7.57
N SER A 26 -11.70 -7.62 7.37
CA SER A 26 -11.61 -8.55 6.24
C SER A 26 -11.88 -7.92 4.88
N MET A 27 -12.45 -6.73 4.79
CA MET A 27 -12.61 -6.00 3.51
C MET A 27 -11.25 -5.75 2.84
N PHE A 28 -10.27 -5.26 3.60
CA PHE A 28 -8.90 -5.08 3.11
C PHE A 28 -8.24 -6.42 2.81
N SER A 29 -8.46 -7.41 3.68
CA SER A 29 -7.85 -8.72 3.56
C SER A 29 -8.28 -9.44 2.29
N VAL A 30 -9.56 -9.43 1.94
CA VAL A 30 -10.07 -10.03 0.70
C VAL A 30 -9.44 -9.36 -0.52
N MET A 31 -9.44 -8.04 -0.57
CA MET A 31 -8.86 -7.29 -1.68
C MET A 31 -7.35 -7.59 -1.81
N MET A 32 -6.60 -7.59 -0.71
CA MET A 32 -5.15 -7.82 -0.72
C MET A 32 -4.77 -9.26 -0.99
N LEU A 33 -5.54 -10.24 -0.51
CA LEU A 33 -5.29 -11.65 -0.81
C LEU A 33 -5.40 -11.92 -2.32
N ILE A 34 -6.46 -11.43 -2.92
CA ILE A 34 -6.66 -11.59 -4.37
C ILE A 34 -5.58 -10.81 -5.15
N ALA A 35 -5.22 -9.61 -4.69
CA ALA A 35 -4.13 -8.84 -5.31
C ALA A 35 -2.78 -9.57 -5.21
N ALA A 36 -2.46 -10.18 -4.08
CA ALA A 36 -1.22 -10.94 -3.90
C ALA A 36 -1.12 -12.12 -4.88
N VAL A 37 -2.19 -12.89 -5.01
CA VAL A 37 -2.25 -14.04 -5.94
C VAL A 37 -2.16 -13.57 -7.39
N THR A 38 -2.93 -12.55 -7.75
CA THR A 38 -3.04 -12.11 -9.14
C THR A 38 -1.84 -11.30 -9.61
N SER A 39 -1.11 -10.61 -8.72
CA SER A 39 0.13 -9.91 -9.08
C SER A 39 1.23 -10.85 -9.56
N GLY A 40 1.35 -12.03 -8.97
CA GLY A 40 2.28 -13.08 -9.44
C GLY A 40 1.95 -13.60 -10.84
N ILE A 41 0.67 -13.59 -11.23
CA ILE A 41 0.18 -14.00 -12.55
C ILE A 41 0.33 -12.85 -13.56
N ALA A 42 0.13 -11.62 -13.12
CA ALA A 42 0.12 -10.43 -13.97
C ALA A 42 1.40 -10.25 -14.80
N GLY A 43 2.57 -10.48 -14.20
CA GLY A 43 3.85 -10.39 -14.90
C GLY A 43 3.95 -11.38 -16.07
N ARG A 44 3.60 -12.65 -15.84
CA ARG A 44 3.60 -13.69 -16.89
C ARG A 44 2.57 -13.41 -17.96
N LEU A 45 1.40 -12.91 -17.58
CA LEU A 45 0.34 -12.56 -18.50
C LEU A 45 0.74 -11.36 -19.37
N ALA A 46 1.37 -10.34 -18.78
CA ALA A 46 1.90 -9.17 -19.49
C ALA A 46 2.96 -9.53 -20.52
N ASP A 47 3.79 -10.55 -20.25
CA ASP A 47 4.78 -11.05 -21.19
C ASP A 47 4.15 -11.82 -22.37
N ARG A 48 2.94 -12.39 -22.19
CA ARG A 48 2.23 -13.18 -23.22
C ARG A 48 1.28 -12.36 -24.07
N ILE A 49 0.43 -11.54 -23.45
CA ILE A 49 -0.65 -10.82 -24.14
C ILE A 49 -0.40 -9.31 -24.26
N GLY A 50 0.78 -8.83 -23.79
CA GLY A 50 1.15 -7.43 -23.84
C GLY A 50 0.87 -6.68 -22.54
N ARG A 51 1.77 -5.76 -22.19
CA ARG A 51 1.71 -4.99 -20.91
C ARG A 51 0.53 -4.03 -20.87
N LYS A 52 0.21 -3.39 -22.00
CA LYS A 52 -0.95 -2.50 -22.13
C LYS A 52 -2.25 -3.26 -21.87
N THR A 53 -2.41 -4.44 -22.48
CA THR A 53 -3.62 -5.26 -22.32
C THR A 53 -3.85 -5.62 -20.87
N VAL A 54 -2.82 -6.09 -20.14
CA VAL A 54 -2.94 -6.43 -18.71
C VAL A 54 -3.24 -5.20 -17.86
N LEU A 55 -2.61 -4.05 -18.15
CA LEU A 55 -2.89 -2.80 -17.46
C LEU A 55 -4.34 -2.35 -17.64
N ILE A 56 -4.83 -2.31 -18.87
CA ILE A 56 -6.21 -1.89 -19.19
C ILE A 56 -7.23 -2.85 -18.55
N THR A 57 -6.99 -4.17 -18.62
CA THR A 57 -7.83 -5.16 -17.92
C THR A 57 -7.83 -4.90 -16.41
N GLY A 58 -6.66 -4.65 -15.82
CA GLY A 58 -6.54 -4.32 -14.40
C GLY A 58 -7.34 -3.08 -14.01
N LEU A 59 -7.19 -1.99 -14.77
CA LEU A 59 -7.92 -0.74 -14.53
C LEU A 59 -9.44 -0.90 -14.74
N SER A 60 -9.86 -1.70 -15.73
CA SER A 60 -11.29 -2.00 -15.94
C SER A 60 -11.89 -2.73 -14.74
N LEU A 61 -11.17 -3.73 -14.20
CA LEU A 61 -11.60 -4.48 -13.01
C LEU A 61 -11.57 -3.60 -11.74
N LEU A 62 -10.60 -2.70 -11.62
CA LEU A 62 -10.58 -1.71 -10.54
C LEU A 62 -11.81 -0.78 -10.62
N ALA A 63 -12.05 -0.20 -11.78
CA ALA A 63 -13.14 0.74 -11.99
C ALA A 63 -14.51 0.08 -11.75
N SER A 64 -14.75 -1.07 -12.37
CA SER A 64 -16.01 -1.79 -12.25
C SER A 64 -16.22 -2.38 -10.85
N GLY A 65 -15.23 -3.10 -10.29
CA GLY A 65 -15.34 -3.70 -8.97
C GLY A 65 -15.58 -2.66 -7.89
N PHE A 66 -14.77 -1.61 -7.85
CA PHE A 66 -14.90 -0.57 -6.83
C PHE A 66 -16.15 0.31 -7.05
N GLY A 67 -16.42 0.73 -8.28
CA GLY A 67 -17.58 1.56 -8.60
C GLY A 67 -18.92 0.84 -8.34
N LEU A 68 -19.06 -0.41 -8.77
CA LEU A 68 -20.26 -1.21 -8.54
C LEU A 68 -20.44 -1.59 -7.06
N ALA A 69 -19.37 -1.67 -6.27
CA ALA A 69 -19.49 -1.83 -4.83
C ALA A 69 -20.27 -0.69 -4.16
N GLY A 70 -20.25 0.51 -4.75
CA GLY A 70 -21.06 1.65 -4.28
C GLY A 70 -22.55 1.51 -4.49
N VAL A 71 -23.02 0.68 -5.42
CA VAL A 71 -24.46 0.49 -5.67
C VAL A 71 -25.02 -0.80 -5.08
N CYS A 72 -24.18 -1.67 -4.49
CA CYS A 72 -24.65 -2.94 -3.96
C CYS A 72 -25.44 -2.77 -2.66
N GLY A 73 -26.51 -3.59 -2.52
CA GLY A 73 -27.38 -3.61 -1.34
C GLY A 73 -27.07 -4.74 -0.34
N HIS A 74 -26.18 -5.69 -0.71
CA HIS A 74 -25.92 -6.89 0.08
C HIS A 74 -24.42 -7.05 0.41
N PRO A 75 -24.05 -7.39 1.65
CA PRO A 75 -22.64 -7.49 2.07
C PRO A 75 -21.85 -8.54 1.27
N THR A 76 -22.43 -9.69 0.96
CA THR A 76 -21.74 -10.72 0.17
C THR A 76 -21.34 -10.23 -1.22
N LEU A 77 -22.26 -9.50 -1.90
CA LEU A 77 -21.96 -8.91 -3.20
C LEU A 77 -20.88 -7.82 -3.08
N PHE A 78 -20.89 -7.03 -2.00
CA PHE A 78 -19.86 -6.05 -1.70
C PHE A 78 -18.46 -6.72 -1.60
N PHE A 79 -18.35 -7.81 -0.84
CA PHE A 79 -17.08 -8.55 -0.73
C PHE A 79 -16.63 -9.17 -2.05
N LEU A 80 -17.55 -9.70 -2.86
CA LEU A 80 -17.24 -10.20 -4.20
C LEU A 80 -16.70 -9.09 -5.12
N LEU A 81 -17.29 -7.90 -5.06
CA LEU A 81 -16.84 -6.74 -5.84
C LEU A 81 -15.49 -6.23 -5.34
N LEU A 82 -15.20 -6.30 -4.03
CA LEU A 82 -13.85 -6.05 -3.51
C LEU A 82 -12.84 -7.10 -3.98
N ALA A 83 -13.24 -8.36 -4.12
CA ALA A 83 -12.37 -9.38 -4.71
C ALA A 83 -12.05 -9.08 -6.19
N VAL A 84 -13.04 -8.64 -6.98
CA VAL A 84 -12.83 -8.16 -8.36
C VAL A 84 -11.88 -6.97 -8.39
N THR A 85 -12.06 -6.01 -7.46
CA THR A 85 -11.14 -4.87 -7.28
C THR A 85 -9.72 -5.36 -6.95
N GLY A 86 -9.61 -6.41 -6.13
CA GLY A 86 -8.33 -7.06 -5.78
C GLY A 86 -7.59 -7.61 -7.02
N VAL A 87 -8.30 -8.26 -7.96
CA VAL A 87 -7.71 -8.69 -9.24
C VAL A 87 -7.11 -7.50 -9.99
N GLY A 88 -7.89 -6.43 -10.14
CA GLY A 88 -7.46 -5.21 -10.80
C GLY A 88 -6.25 -4.57 -10.11
N TYR A 89 -6.25 -4.56 -8.77
CA TYR A 89 -5.14 -4.05 -7.96
C TYR A 89 -3.86 -4.89 -8.14
N GLY A 90 -3.99 -6.21 -8.27
CA GLY A 90 -2.85 -7.10 -8.55
C GLY A 90 -2.27 -6.93 -9.96
N PHE A 91 -3.08 -6.57 -10.95
CA PHE A 91 -2.64 -6.41 -12.34
C PHE A 91 -1.98 -5.05 -12.61
N THR A 92 -2.46 -3.99 -11.98
CA THR A 92 -2.09 -2.61 -12.31
C THR A 92 -0.64 -2.25 -11.96
N PRO A 93 -0.13 -2.40 -10.71
CA PRO A 93 1.21 -1.95 -10.34
C PRO A 93 2.33 -2.65 -11.13
N PRO A 94 2.35 -3.99 -11.29
CA PRO A 94 3.42 -4.65 -12.05
C PRO A 94 3.47 -4.18 -13.50
N SER A 95 2.29 -3.99 -14.11
CA SER A 95 2.19 -3.51 -15.51
C SER A 95 2.68 -2.09 -15.67
N LEU A 96 2.33 -1.19 -14.74
CA LEU A 96 2.81 0.20 -14.74
C LEU A 96 4.32 0.29 -14.61
N TYR A 97 4.91 -0.41 -13.63
CA TYR A 97 6.37 -0.42 -13.45
C TYR A 97 7.09 -1.00 -14.68
N ALA A 98 6.53 -2.03 -15.30
CA ALA A 98 7.09 -2.63 -16.50
C ALA A 98 7.04 -1.65 -17.69
N ILE A 99 5.91 -0.97 -17.91
CA ILE A 99 5.76 0.04 -18.98
C ILE A 99 6.73 1.21 -18.75
N MET A 100 6.81 1.73 -17.51
CA MET A 100 7.73 2.82 -17.18
C MET A 100 9.20 2.42 -17.36
N SER A 101 9.56 1.18 -17.06
CA SER A 101 10.90 0.65 -17.31
C SER A 101 11.25 0.58 -18.81
N ASP A 102 10.25 0.33 -19.67
CA ASP A 102 10.45 0.33 -21.13
C ASP A 102 10.53 1.74 -21.70
N LEU A 103 9.70 2.68 -21.18
CA LEU A 103 9.72 4.07 -21.63
C LEU A 103 10.99 4.80 -21.20
N LEU A 104 11.57 4.45 -20.05
CA LEU A 104 12.75 5.09 -19.49
C LEU A 104 13.88 4.06 -19.24
N PRO A 105 14.41 3.38 -20.27
CA PRO A 105 15.35 2.28 -20.11
C PRO A 105 16.67 2.70 -19.44
N ASN A 106 17.11 3.94 -19.67
CA ASN A 106 18.33 4.51 -19.09
C ASN A 106 18.09 5.20 -17.74
N ARG A 107 16.83 5.34 -17.29
CA ARG A 107 16.43 6.04 -16.06
C ARG A 107 15.32 5.30 -15.34
N ARG A 108 15.49 3.98 -15.16
CA ARG A 108 14.47 3.10 -14.54
C ARG A 108 14.06 3.54 -13.14
N GLY A 109 15.03 4.07 -12.36
CA GLY A 109 14.75 4.63 -11.04
C GLY A 109 13.80 5.83 -11.10
N LEU A 110 13.97 6.73 -12.07
CA LEU A 110 13.05 7.85 -12.29
C LEU A 110 11.65 7.34 -12.66
N GLY A 111 11.56 6.32 -13.53
CA GLY A 111 10.28 5.71 -13.88
C GLY A 111 9.54 5.16 -12.65
N ALA A 112 10.23 4.42 -11.80
CA ALA A 112 9.66 3.89 -10.55
C ALA A 112 9.24 5.02 -9.59
N SER A 113 10.04 6.08 -9.47
CA SER A 113 9.72 7.24 -8.63
C SER A 113 8.46 7.98 -9.12
N LEU A 114 8.30 8.15 -10.44
CA LEU A 114 7.10 8.77 -11.01
C LEU A 114 5.84 7.96 -10.66
N VAL A 115 5.88 6.64 -10.76
CA VAL A 115 4.77 5.77 -10.33
C VAL A 115 4.47 5.98 -8.84
N SER A 116 5.48 6.02 -7.98
CA SER A 116 5.30 6.24 -6.54
C SER A 116 4.70 7.61 -6.21
N VAL A 117 5.12 8.66 -6.95
CA VAL A 117 4.55 10.02 -6.80
C VAL A 117 3.07 10.03 -7.16
N THR A 118 2.66 9.36 -8.26
CA THR A 118 1.24 9.29 -8.64
C THR A 118 0.40 8.54 -7.60
N TYR A 119 0.94 7.50 -6.94
CA TYR A 119 0.27 6.86 -5.80
C TYR A 119 0.09 7.81 -4.62
N GLY A 120 1.10 8.61 -4.29
CA GLY A 120 1.02 9.61 -3.22
C GLY A 120 -0.04 10.68 -3.50
N ILE A 121 0.00 11.27 -4.69
CA ILE A 121 -1.00 12.27 -5.15
C ILE A 121 -2.41 11.67 -5.16
N GLY A 122 -2.55 10.48 -5.76
CA GLY A 122 -3.83 9.78 -5.80
C GLY A 122 -4.36 9.42 -4.40
N GLY A 123 -3.47 9.09 -3.45
CA GLY A 123 -3.82 8.86 -2.05
C GLY A 123 -4.34 10.12 -1.37
N ALA A 124 -3.63 11.25 -1.54
CA ALA A 124 -4.00 12.53 -0.94
C ALA A 124 -5.34 13.06 -1.48
N ILE A 125 -5.48 13.14 -2.81
CA ILE A 125 -6.73 13.56 -3.45
C ILE A 125 -7.86 12.59 -3.07
N GLY A 126 -7.60 11.29 -3.08
CA GLY A 126 -8.58 10.27 -2.75
C GLY A 126 -9.10 10.39 -1.31
N ALA A 127 -8.23 10.69 -0.35
CA ALA A 127 -8.65 10.85 1.05
C ALA A 127 -9.56 12.08 1.22
N VAL A 128 -9.16 13.23 0.69
CA VAL A 128 -9.95 14.47 0.78
C VAL A 128 -11.27 14.34 0.00
N LEU A 129 -11.23 13.79 -1.21
CA LEU A 129 -12.41 13.62 -2.05
C LEU A 129 -13.40 12.64 -1.40
N ALA A 130 -12.90 11.48 -0.94
CA ALA A 130 -13.73 10.48 -0.28
C ALA A 130 -14.40 11.04 0.97
N SER A 131 -13.68 11.76 1.82
CA SER A 131 -14.26 12.32 3.05
C SER A 131 -15.36 13.35 2.76
N ARG A 132 -15.14 14.24 1.77
CA ARG A 132 -16.14 15.26 1.40
C ARG A 132 -17.37 14.65 0.75
N ILE A 133 -17.18 13.71 -0.18
CA ILE A 133 -18.32 13.05 -0.85
C ILE A 133 -19.08 12.18 0.14
N THR A 134 -18.37 11.44 1.01
CA THR A 134 -19.03 10.62 2.03
C THR A 134 -19.83 11.49 3.00
N ALA A 135 -19.32 12.65 3.41
CA ALA A 135 -20.04 13.56 4.30
C ALA A 135 -21.29 14.16 3.64
N ALA A 136 -21.24 14.46 2.33
CA ALA A 136 -22.35 15.13 1.64
C ALA A 136 -23.39 14.14 1.07
N PHE A 137 -22.93 13.00 0.54
CA PHE A 137 -23.74 12.08 -0.28
C PHE A 137 -23.66 10.60 0.18
N GLY A 138 -22.95 10.33 1.26
CA GLY A 138 -22.73 8.99 1.78
C GLY A 138 -21.58 8.23 1.09
N TRP A 139 -21.15 7.13 1.71
CA TRP A 139 -20.01 6.32 1.26
C TRP A 139 -20.21 5.71 -0.14
N ARG A 140 -21.47 5.41 -0.51
CA ARG A 140 -21.80 4.86 -1.82
C ARG A 140 -21.40 5.79 -2.96
N ALA A 141 -21.69 7.08 -2.81
CA ALA A 141 -21.31 8.10 -3.79
C ALA A 141 -19.80 8.23 -3.92
N ALA A 142 -19.04 8.10 -2.82
CA ALA A 142 -17.58 8.12 -2.86
C ALA A 142 -17.01 6.95 -3.67
N PHE A 143 -17.56 5.74 -3.50
CA PHE A 143 -17.15 4.55 -4.27
C PHE A 143 -17.45 4.71 -5.76
N ILE A 144 -18.66 5.16 -6.10
CA ILE A 144 -19.06 5.42 -7.50
C ILE A 144 -18.14 6.47 -8.13
N THR A 145 -17.89 7.56 -7.43
CA THR A 145 -17.02 8.65 -7.94
C THR A 145 -15.59 8.15 -8.22
N VAL A 146 -15.00 7.39 -7.29
CA VAL A 146 -13.67 6.81 -7.48
C VAL A 146 -13.67 5.78 -8.61
N GLY A 147 -14.74 5.00 -8.76
CA GLY A 147 -14.94 4.10 -9.89
C GLY A 147 -14.98 4.84 -11.24
N ILE A 148 -15.69 5.97 -11.32
CA ILE A 148 -15.75 6.83 -12.52
C ILE A 148 -14.37 7.41 -12.84
N ILE A 149 -13.65 7.91 -11.83
CA ILE A 149 -12.28 8.43 -12.01
C ILE A 149 -11.35 7.33 -12.53
N ALA A 150 -11.45 6.12 -12.00
CA ALA A 150 -10.65 4.99 -12.47
C ALA A 150 -11.02 4.57 -13.90
N ALA A 151 -12.30 4.64 -14.28
CA ALA A 151 -12.75 4.39 -15.64
C ALA A 151 -12.23 5.47 -16.61
N ALA A 152 -12.25 6.74 -16.20
CA ALA A 152 -11.69 7.83 -16.98
C ALA A 152 -10.16 7.67 -17.17
N ASP A 153 -9.43 7.30 -16.10
CA ASP A 153 -8.00 6.99 -16.17
C ASP A 153 -7.73 5.81 -17.12
N MET A 154 -8.54 4.75 -17.03
CA MET A 154 -8.47 3.61 -17.95
C MET A 154 -8.62 4.05 -19.41
N LEU A 155 -9.63 4.89 -19.71
CA LEU A 155 -9.84 5.40 -21.08
C LEU A 155 -8.69 6.26 -21.57
N LEU A 156 -8.15 7.14 -20.71
CA LEU A 156 -6.96 7.93 -21.03
C LEU A 156 -5.76 7.04 -21.36
N GLN A 157 -5.50 6.03 -20.52
CA GLN A 157 -4.38 5.12 -20.73
C GLN A 157 -4.60 4.23 -21.97
N LEU A 158 -5.84 3.82 -22.27
CA LEU A 158 -6.18 3.10 -23.49
C LEU A 158 -5.82 3.90 -24.74
N CYS A 159 -6.07 5.20 -24.75
CA CYS A 159 -5.79 6.08 -25.88
C CYS A 159 -4.30 6.44 -26.02
N TRP A 160 -3.59 6.65 -24.90
CA TRP A 160 -2.26 7.25 -24.91
C TRP A 160 -1.12 6.26 -24.81
N ILE A 161 -1.29 5.14 -24.11
CA ILE A 161 -0.25 4.14 -23.99
C ILE A 161 -0.19 3.30 -25.27
N ARG A 162 0.98 3.29 -25.91
CA ARG A 162 1.27 2.37 -27.02
C ARG A 162 1.67 1.01 -26.46
N ASP A 163 1.27 -0.05 -27.15
CA ASP A 163 1.63 -1.39 -26.75
C ASP A 163 3.15 -1.59 -26.89
N THR A 164 3.81 -1.79 -25.78
CA THR A 164 5.24 -2.14 -25.79
C THR A 164 5.35 -3.65 -25.76
N HIS A 165 5.74 -4.24 -26.89
CA HIS A 165 6.04 -5.67 -26.93
C HIS A 165 7.27 -5.92 -26.05
N PRO A 166 7.22 -6.90 -25.16
CA PRO A 166 8.35 -7.21 -24.31
C PRO A 166 9.56 -7.50 -25.20
N ARG A 167 10.63 -6.70 -25.10
CA ARG A 167 11.91 -7.14 -25.59
C ARG A 167 12.21 -8.44 -24.85
N ARG A 168 12.26 -9.55 -25.57
CA ARG A 168 12.80 -10.83 -25.09
C ARG A 168 14.23 -10.60 -24.60
N SER A 169 14.40 -10.07 -23.42
CA SER A 169 15.60 -10.23 -22.64
C SER A 169 15.51 -11.68 -22.15
N ALA A 170 16.21 -12.56 -22.82
CA ALA A 170 16.62 -13.86 -22.25
C ALA A 170 17.62 -13.54 -21.11
N ALA A 171 17.16 -12.82 -20.10
CA ALA A 171 17.84 -12.71 -18.82
C ALA A 171 17.80 -14.13 -18.26
N GLN A 172 18.97 -14.74 -18.14
CA GLN A 172 19.19 -15.99 -17.41
C GLN A 172 18.41 -15.87 -16.10
N SER A 173 17.25 -16.50 -16.03
CA SER A 173 16.46 -16.57 -14.81
C SER A 173 17.24 -17.49 -13.88
N GLY A 174 17.88 -16.92 -12.87
CA GLY A 174 18.48 -17.68 -11.79
C GLY A 174 17.41 -18.56 -11.14
N SER A 175 17.80 -19.67 -10.55
CA SER A 175 16.87 -20.55 -9.84
C SER A 175 16.18 -19.81 -8.70
N PHE A 176 14.90 -20.05 -8.50
CA PHE A 176 14.14 -19.53 -7.35
C PHE A 176 14.83 -19.88 -6.01
N ARG A 177 15.43 -21.09 -5.92
CA ARG A 177 16.17 -21.53 -4.73
C ARG A 177 17.39 -20.67 -4.45
N ASP A 178 18.09 -20.20 -5.48
CA ASP A 178 19.29 -19.36 -5.33
C ASP A 178 18.90 -17.95 -4.83
N ALA A 179 17.67 -17.51 -5.08
CA ALA A 179 17.13 -16.26 -4.56
C ALA A 179 16.83 -16.30 -3.05
N LEU A 180 16.61 -17.49 -2.47
CA LEU A 180 16.28 -17.68 -1.04
C LEU A 180 17.53 -17.63 -0.15
N SER A 181 18.35 -16.58 -0.27
CA SER A 181 19.46 -16.36 0.65
C SER A 181 18.96 -15.88 2.02
N TYR A 182 19.80 -16.07 3.07
CA TYR A 182 19.51 -15.59 4.43
C TYR A 182 19.10 -14.10 4.44
N SER A 183 19.81 -13.25 3.69
CA SER A 183 19.51 -11.83 3.61
C SER A 183 18.14 -11.57 2.99
N ILE A 184 17.76 -12.28 1.93
CA ILE A 184 16.43 -12.15 1.30
C ILE A 184 15.32 -12.62 2.23
N LEU A 185 15.52 -13.70 2.96
CA LEU A 185 14.53 -14.19 3.94
C LEU A 185 14.30 -13.19 5.08
N ILE A 186 15.36 -12.59 5.63
CA ILE A 186 15.22 -11.55 6.66
C ILE A 186 14.55 -10.30 6.09
N LEU A 187 14.92 -9.87 4.89
CA LEU A 187 14.28 -8.74 4.23
C LEU A 187 12.80 -9.00 3.92
N ALA A 188 12.45 -10.22 3.53
CA ALA A 188 11.07 -10.64 3.32
C ALA A 188 10.25 -10.60 4.62
N LEU A 189 10.82 -11.08 5.73
CA LEU A 189 10.19 -11.00 7.05
C LEU A 189 10.07 -9.54 7.52
N ALA A 190 11.11 -8.74 7.32
CA ALA A 190 11.08 -7.31 7.63
C ALA A 190 10.00 -6.60 6.81
N GLU A 191 9.88 -6.91 5.50
CA GLU A 191 8.85 -6.32 4.65
C GLU A 191 7.44 -6.76 5.05
N PHE A 192 7.24 -8.01 5.48
CA PHE A 192 5.97 -8.43 6.04
C PHE A 192 5.58 -7.58 7.26
N ILE A 193 6.53 -7.32 8.16
CA ILE A 193 6.31 -6.48 9.34
C ILE A 193 6.10 -5.01 8.96
N GLY A 194 6.95 -4.46 8.09
CA GLY A 194 6.82 -3.08 7.60
C GLY A 194 5.55 -2.85 6.80
N GLY A 195 5.19 -3.82 5.94
CA GLY A 195 3.93 -3.85 5.22
C GLY A 195 2.71 -3.93 6.15
N SER A 196 2.82 -4.65 7.26
CA SER A 196 1.78 -4.70 8.29
C SER A 196 1.49 -3.31 8.87
N VAL A 197 2.52 -2.52 9.14
CA VAL A 197 2.38 -1.13 9.58
C VAL A 197 1.64 -0.28 8.53
N PHE A 198 2.01 -0.45 7.26
CA PHE A 198 1.38 0.28 6.16
C PHE A 198 -0.12 -0.05 6.06
N TRP A 199 -0.48 -1.33 6.01
CA TRP A 199 -1.84 -1.77 5.79
C TRP A 199 -2.75 -1.59 7.00
N ALA A 200 -2.26 -1.82 8.23
CA ALA A 200 -2.99 -1.51 9.46
C ALA A 200 -3.29 -0.01 9.56
N SER A 201 -2.28 0.84 9.26
CA SER A 201 -2.47 2.30 9.25
C SER A 201 -3.48 2.73 8.20
N ALA A 202 -3.43 2.18 6.98
CA ALA A 202 -4.35 2.53 5.91
C ALA A 202 -5.81 2.14 6.23
N ALA A 203 -5.99 0.99 6.90
CA ALA A 203 -7.31 0.48 7.24
C ALA A 203 -7.93 1.19 8.46
N TRP A 204 -7.16 1.35 9.53
CA TRP A 204 -7.73 1.70 10.83
C TRP A 204 -7.42 3.10 11.34
N THR A 205 -6.40 3.83 10.80
CA THR A 205 -6.14 5.22 11.21
C THR A 205 -7.35 6.12 10.98
N PRO A 206 -8.10 6.05 9.85
CA PRO A 206 -9.30 6.88 9.69
C PRO A 206 -10.35 6.61 10.77
N THR A 207 -10.56 5.35 11.13
CA THR A 207 -11.49 4.96 12.21
C THR A 207 -11.01 5.47 13.56
N LEU A 208 -9.72 5.32 13.90
CA LEU A 208 -9.15 5.87 15.14
C LEU A 208 -9.35 7.38 15.23
N LEU A 209 -9.06 8.14 14.16
CA LEU A 209 -9.24 9.59 14.15
C LEU A 209 -10.70 10.00 14.42
N ARG A 210 -11.65 9.23 13.91
CA ARG A 210 -13.09 9.50 14.09
C ARG A 210 -13.62 9.06 15.44
N THR A 211 -13.27 7.86 15.91
CA THR A 211 -13.88 7.24 17.10
C THR A 211 -13.15 7.57 18.38
N ALA A 212 -11.83 7.54 18.40
CA ALA A 212 -11.02 7.79 19.59
C ALA A 212 -10.53 9.23 19.70
N LYS A 213 -10.36 9.95 18.57
CA LYS A 213 -9.93 11.36 18.55
C LYS A 213 -11.07 12.32 18.25
N HIS A 214 -12.28 11.82 18.01
CA HIS A 214 -13.52 12.59 17.81
C HIS A 214 -13.46 13.62 16.66
N LEU A 215 -12.64 13.34 15.64
CA LEU A 215 -12.55 14.21 14.47
C LEU A 215 -13.75 14.01 13.54
N SER A 216 -14.15 15.08 12.88
CA SER A 216 -15.10 15.03 11.79
C SER A 216 -14.56 14.19 10.61
N LEU A 217 -15.46 13.74 9.75
CA LEU A 217 -15.09 13.00 8.54
C LEU A 217 -14.18 13.85 7.61
N GLN A 218 -14.44 15.16 7.53
CA GLN A 218 -13.66 16.08 6.71
C GLN A 218 -12.24 16.29 7.27
N GLU A 219 -12.09 16.50 8.57
CA GLU A 219 -10.78 16.60 9.24
C GLU A 219 -9.98 15.30 9.05
N THR A 220 -10.63 14.15 9.23
CA THR A 220 -10.03 12.84 8.95
C THR A 220 -9.51 12.75 7.52
N GLY A 221 -10.28 13.17 6.54
CA GLY A 221 -9.87 13.17 5.13
C GLY A 221 -8.65 14.04 4.86
N TRP A 222 -8.61 15.24 5.43
CA TRP A 222 -7.44 16.12 5.32
C TRP A 222 -6.20 15.53 5.97
N ILE A 223 -6.32 14.99 7.17
CA ILE A 223 -5.19 14.37 7.89
C ILE A 223 -4.67 13.14 7.14
N MET A 224 -5.54 12.31 6.57
CA MET A 224 -5.12 11.18 5.73
C MET A 224 -4.51 11.65 4.39
N GLY A 225 -4.96 12.78 3.87
CA GLY A 225 -4.32 13.45 2.74
C GLY A 225 -2.89 13.91 3.06
N ILE A 226 -2.70 14.53 4.23
CA ILE A 226 -1.37 14.91 4.75
C ILE A 226 -0.47 13.68 4.90
N LEU A 227 -0.98 12.55 5.43
CA LEU A 227 -0.23 11.30 5.52
C LEU A 227 0.29 10.84 4.14
N SER A 228 -0.56 10.93 3.11
CA SER A 228 -0.20 10.49 1.75
C SER A 228 0.89 11.38 1.14
N VAL A 229 0.79 12.69 1.30
CA VAL A 229 1.82 13.65 0.87
C VAL A 229 3.11 13.46 1.68
N ALA A 230 3.00 13.27 2.98
CA ALA A 230 4.15 13.02 3.86
C ALA A 230 4.89 11.74 3.48
N ASN A 231 4.17 10.65 3.19
CA ASN A 231 4.76 9.41 2.68
C ASN A 231 5.50 9.63 1.34
N MET A 232 4.93 10.41 0.42
CA MET A 232 5.55 10.74 -0.85
C MET A 232 6.86 11.52 -0.64
N LEU A 233 6.82 12.58 0.15
CA LEU A 233 7.99 13.40 0.47
C LEU A 233 9.06 12.59 1.22
N GLY A 234 8.63 11.77 2.17
CA GLY A 234 9.50 10.88 2.93
C GLY A 234 10.19 9.83 2.03
N SER A 235 9.47 9.22 1.11
CA SER A 235 10.03 8.26 0.15
C SER A 235 11.12 8.90 -0.71
N PHE A 236 10.90 10.12 -1.16
CA PHE A 236 11.90 10.87 -1.92
C PHE A 236 13.12 11.25 -1.07
N THR A 237 12.88 11.78 0.13
CA THR A 237 13.94 12.21 1.05
C THR A 237 14.79 11.03 1.54
N LEU A 238 14.14 9.96 2.04
CA LEU A 238 14.82 8.77 2.53
C LEU A 238 15.50 8.00 1.40
N GLY A 239 14.92 8.04 0.18
CA GLY A 239 15.56 7.51 -1.02
C GLY A 239 16.92 8.17 -1.28
N ASN A 240 16.95 9.49 -1.37
CA ASN A 240 18.21 10.24 -1.56
C ASN A 240 19.20 10.02 -0.42
N LEU A 241 18.74 10.06 0.84
CA LEU A 241 19.60 9.79 2.00
C LEU A 241 20.18 8.37 1.94
N SER A 242 19.40 7.40 1.45
CA SER A 242 19.85 6.02 1.34
C SER A 242 20.96 5.82 0.30
N ASP A 243 20.97 6.61 -0.75
CA ASP A 243 22.02 6.60 -1.75
C ASP A 243 23.34 7.22 -1.20
N MET A 244 23.24 8.16 -0.23
CA MET A 244 24.40 8.81 0.40
C MET A 244 24.95 8.01 1.59
N PHE A 245 24.10 7.49 2.46
CA PHE A 245 24.47 6.87 3.74
C PHE A 245 24.37 5.34 3.77
N GLY A 246 23.87 4.75 2.68
CA GLY A 246 23.61 3.31 2.57
C GLY A 246 22.16 2.94 2.97
N ARG A 247 21.55 2.08 2.16
CA ARG A 247 20.11 1.74 2.28
C ARG A 247 19.77 1.12 3.64
N LYS A 248 20.53 0.11 4.07
CA LYS A 248 20.34 -0.55 5.37
C LYS A 248 20.34 0.43 6.54
N ARG A 249 21.34 1.33 6.57
CA ARG A 249 21.48 2.30 7.67
C ARG A 249 20.28 3.24 7.74
N VAL A 250 19.84 3.77 6.60
CA VAL A 250 18.71 4.70 6.54
C VAL A 250 17.42 4.01 6.94
N ILE A 251 17.17 2.79 6.47
CA ILE A 251 15.96 2.04 6.84
C ILE A 251 15.98 1.74 8.34
N ALA A 252 17.08 1.20 8.88
CA ALA A 252 17.16 0.85 10.29
C ALA A 252 17.05 2.07 11.21
N SER A 253 17.76 3.18 10.87
CA SER A 253 17.73 4.40 11.68
C SER A 253 16.40 5.13 11.63
N SER A 254 15.60 5.01 10.56
CA SER A 254 14.26 5.62 10.46
C SER A 254 13.21 4.82 11.23
N ALA A 255 13.37 3.52 11.43
CA ALA A 255 12.36 2.66 12.02
C ALA A 255 12.05 3.02 13.49
N PHE A 256 13.07 3.27 14.32
CA PHE A 256 12.88 3.59 15.73
C PHE A 256 12.20 4.97 15.96
N PRO A 257 12.64 6.07 15.29
CA PRO A 257 11.91 7.32 15.35
C PRO A 257 10.48 7.21 14.81
N ALA A 258 10.23 6.38 13.76
CA ALA A 258 8.89 6.14 13.28
C ALA A 258 8.01 5.42 14.32
N ALA A 259 8.58 4.46 15.05
CA ALA A 259 7.88 3.79 16.16
C ALA A 259 7.51 4.77 17.28
N ALA A 260 8.46 5.64 17.68
CA ALA A 260 8.21 6.67 18.68
C ALA A 260 7.14 7.68 18.19
N ALA A 261 7.23 8.13 16.93
CA ALA A 261 6.24 9.02 16.33
C ALA A 261 4.85 8.38 16.28
N ALA A 262 4.75 7.08 15.93
CA ALA A 262 3.50 6.35 15.95
C ALA A 262 2.90 6.25 17.36
N PHE A 263 3.73 5.96 18.37
CA PHE A 263 3.30 5.89 19.76
C PHE A 263 2.76 7.26 20.23
N VAL A 264 3.51 8.35 20.02
CA VAL A 264 3.10 9.72 20.36
C VAL A 264 1.80 10.09 19.64
N LEU A 265 1.72 9.81 18.33
CA LEU A 265 0.55 10.10 17.50
C LEU A 265 -0.71 9.42 18.04
N PHE A 266 -0.66 8.13 18.29
CA PHE A 266 -1.86 7.38 18.67
C PHE A 266 -2.25 7.56 20.11
N PHE A 267 -1.28 7.68 21.01
CA PHE A 267 -1.54 7.76 22.46
C PHE A 267 -1.76 9.19 22.97
N TRP A 268 -0.87 10.14 22.65
CA TRP A 268 -0.86 11.46 23.28
C TRP A 268 -1.56 12.57 22.50
N LEU A 269 -1.48 12.57 21.17
CA LEU A 269 -2.01 13.69 20.41
C LEU A 269 -3.54 13.64 20.35
N GLN A 270 -4.20 14.79 20.60
CA GLN A 270 -5.65 14.88 20.66
C GLN A 270 -6.22 15.99 19.76
N SER A 271 -5.52 17.14 19.64
CA SER A 271 -6.03 18.23 18.84
C SER A 271 -5.84 18.01 17.35
N PRO A 272 -6.74 18.52 16.48
CA PRO A 272 -6.62 18.35 15.03
C PRO A 272 -5.26 18.80 14.47
N LEU A 273 -4.72 19.91 14.97
CA LEU A 273 -3.41 20.44 14.55
C LEU A 273 -2.26 19.51 14.99
N SER A 274 -2.27 19.05 16.25
CA SER A 274 -1.22 18.16 16.75
C SER A 274 -1.24 16.82 16.01
N LEU A 275 -2.44 16.29 15.72
CA LEU A 275 -2.62 15.07 14.93
C LEU A 275 -2.13 15.25 13.48
N ALA A 276 -2.40 16.39 12.84
CA ALA A 276 -1.91 16.70 11.51
C ALA A 276 -0.37 16.77 11.47
N ILE A 277 0.25 17.40 12.44
CA ILE A 277 1.72 17.47 12.58
C ILE A 277 2.29 16.07 12.86
N GLY A 278 1.72 15.34 13.82
CA GLY A 278 2.17 14.01 14.19
C GLY A 278 2.09 13.02 13.02
N ILE A 279 0.99 13.07 12.26
CA ILE A 279 0.81 12.18 11.08
C ILE A 279 1.75 12.56 9.93
N ALA A 280 2.07 13.86 9.77
CA ALA A 280 3.06 14.31 8.79
C ALA A 280 4.46 13.80 9.15
N VAL A 281 4.89 13.97 10.40
CA VAL A 281 6.18 13.46 10.91
C VAL A 281 6.24 11.94 10.77
N PHE A 282 5.23 11.22 11.23
CA PHE A 282 5.12 9.78 11.10
C PHE A 282 5.19 9.34 9.63
N GLY A 283 4.43 9.97 8.74
CA GLY A 283 4.39 9.67 7.32
C GLY A 283 5.74 9.83 6.62
N VAL A 284 6.47 10.92 6.90
CA VAL A 284 7.81 11.15 6.33
C VAL A 284 8.79 10.08 6.79
N ILE A 285 8.82 9.77 8.09
CA ILE A 285 9.84 8.89 8.66
C ILE A 285 9.58 7.41 8.29
N LYS A 286 8.32 6.97 8.27
CA LYS A 286 7.98 5.57 7.93
C LYS A 286 8.03 5.26 6.44
N ALA A 287 8.21 6.25 5.58
CA ALA A 287 8.09 6.13 4.12
C ALA A 287 9.19 5.28 3.45
N SER A 288 10.16 4.77 4.21
CA SER A 288 11.20 3.86 3.69
C SER A 288 10.67 2.48 3.24
N VAL A 289 9.46 2.11 3.64
CA VAL A 289 8.80 0.84 3.29
C VAL A 289 7.79 1.08 2.15
N PRO A 290 7.73 0.27 1.11
CA PRO A 290 8.54 -0.90 0.74
C PRO A 290 9.72 -0.59 -0.22
N ALA A 291 9.78 0.64 -0.78
CA ALA A 291 10.66 0.93 -1.92
C ALA A 291 12.15 0.64 -1.63
N LEU A 292 12.64 1.06 -0.46
CA LEU A 292 14.04 0.86 -0.09
C LEU A 292 14.34 -0.60 0.24
N VAL A 293 13.38 -1.36 0.79
CA VAL A 293 13.57 -2.78 1.08
C VAL A 293 13.67 -3.58 -0.22
N VAL A 294 12.84 -3.27 -1.22
CA VAL A 294 12.93 -3.88 -2.56
C VAL A 294 14.29 -3.59 -3.18
N ALA A 295 14.76 -2.34 -3.12
CA ALA A 295 16.06 -1.97 -3.65
C ALA A 295 17.21 -2.70 -2.91
N LEU A 296 17.15 -2.78 -1.59
CA LEU A 296 18.15 -3.52 -0.78
C LEU A 296 18.12 -5.01 -1.09
N ALA A 297 16.94 -5.59 -1.32
CA ALA A 297 16.80 -7.00 -1.73
C ALA A 297 17.40 -7.25 -3.12
N GLN A 298 17.24 -6.33 -4.07
CA GLN A 298 17.87 -6.43 -5.39
C GLN A 298 19.40 -6.39 -5.31
N GLU A 299 19.95 -5.57 -4.41
CA GLU A 299 21.41 -5.50 -4.16
C GLU A 299 21.96 -6.75 -3.47
N ALA A 300 21.18 -7.34 -2.55
CA ALA A 300 21.54 -8.56 -1.83
C ALA A 300 21.39 -9.84 -2.67
N ALA A 301 20.60 -9.77 -3.74
CA ALA A 301 20.29 -10.93 -4.58
C ALA A 301 21.52 -11.40 -5.39
N PRO A 302 21.64 -12.71 -5.67
CA PRO A 302 22.61 -13.23 -6.62
C PRO A 302 22.37 -12.65 -8.03
N PRO A 303 23.43 -12.61 -8.89
CA PRO A 303 23.26 -12.20 -10.29
C PRO A 303 22.14 -12.95 -10.99
N GLY A 304 21.26 -12.23 -11.70
CA GLY A 304 20.09 -12.79 -12.40
C GLY A 304 18.85 -13.01 -11.54
N ASN A 305 18.91 -12.78 -10.21
CA ASN A 305 17.79 -13.02 -9.28
C ASN A 305 17.16 -11.76 -8.69
N ALA A 306 17.55 -10.56 -9.13
CA ALA A 306 17.01 -9.30 -8.61
C ALA A 306 15.48 -9.19 -8.75
N GLY A 307 14.92 -9.65 -9.88
CA GLY A 307 13.48 -9.69 -10.12
C GLY A 307 12.75 -10.65 -9.17
N THR A 308 13.33 -11.83 -8.97
CA THR A 308 12.77 -12.85 -8.05
C THR A 308 12.77 -12.32 -6.60
N ALA A 309 13.88 -11.70 -6.17
CA ALA A 309 13.97 -11.08 -4.85
C ALA A 309 12.90 -10.00 -4.65
N SER A 310 12.74 -9.09 -5.62
CA SER A 310 11.68 -8.08 -5.59
C SER A 310 10.28 -8.70 -5.49
N GLY A 311 10.04 -9.77 -6.24
CA GLY A 311 8.77 -10.50 -6.22
C GLY A 311 8.45 -11.10 -4.85
N ILE A 312 9.44 -11.71 -4.19
CA ILE A 312 9.31 -12.26 -2.83
C ILE A 312 8.94 -11.14 -1.84
N ILE A 313 9.67 -10.02 -1.87
CA ILE A 313 9.43 -8.88 -0.98
C ILE A 313 8.00 -8.33 -1.18
N MET A 314 7.59 -8.10 -2.43
CA MET A 314 6.25 -7.57 -2.71
C MET A 314 5.12 -8.55 -2.38
N ALA A 315 5.34 -9.86 -2.54
CA ALA A 315 4.37 -10.86 -2.11
C ALA A 315 4.12 -10.81 -0.60
N LEU A 316 5.18 -10.66 0.21
CA LEU A 316 5.06 -10.51 1.66
C LEU A 316 4.44 -9.17 2.05
N HIS A 317 4.72 -8.09 1.30
CA HIS A 317 4.04 -6.80 1.49
C HIS A 317 2.51 -6.91 1.32
N TYR A 318 2.04 -7.55 0.25
CA TYR A 318 0.60 -7.76 0.05
C TYR A 318 0.00 -8.75 1.06
N PHE A 319 0.74 -9.78 1.43
CA PHE A 319 0.30 -10.73 2.45
C PHE A 319 0.16 -10.07 3.83
N ALA A 320 1.00 -9.10 4.15
CA ALA A 320 0.83 -8.25 5.32
C ALA A 320 -0.52 -7.48 5.30
N GLY A 321 -0.96 -7.06 4.10
CA GLY A 321 -2.27 -6.43 3.89
C GLY A 321 -3.46 -7.37 4.13
N VAL A 322 -3.24 -8.68 4.06
CA VAL A 322 -4.24 -9.68 4.47
C VAL A 322 -4.33 -9.78 5.99
N VAL A 323 -3.18 -9.87 6.65
CA VAL A 323 -3.08 -10.26 8.07
C VAL A 323 -3.26 -9.07 9.01
N ALA A 324 -2.61 -7.94 8.72
CA ALA A 324 -2.54 -6.82 9.66
C ALA A 324 -3.89 -6.16 9.98
N PRO A 325 -4.78 -5.89 9.01
CA PRO A 325 -6.10 -5.34 9.31
C PRO A 325 -6.96 -6.29 10.15
N LEU A 326 -6.80 -7.63 9.98
CA LEU A 326 -7.51 -8.63 10.77
C LEU A 326 -7.00 -8.69 12.20
N ILE A 327 -5.67 -8.62 12.41
CA ILE A 327 -5.08 -8.59 13.77
C ILE A 327 -5.59 -7.35 14.51
N ALA A 328 -5.56 -6.17 13.86
CA ALA A 328 -6.10 -4.96 14.47
C ALA A 328 -7.58 -5.12 14.81
N ALA A 329 -8.39 -5.67 13.89
CA ALA A 329 -9.81 -5.94 14.12
C ALA A 329 -10.06 -6.87 15.31
N GLN A 330 -9.27 -7.93 15.47
CA GLN A 330 -9.38 -8.87 16.60
C GLN A 330 -9.02 -8.19 17.92
N ILE A 331 -7.97 -7.36 17.96
CA ILE A 331 -7.61 -6.62 19.16
C ILE A 331 -8.74 -5.65 19.54
N ILE A 332 -9.30 -4.92 18.58
CA ILE A 332 -10.43 -4.01 18.79
C ILE A 332 -11.65 -4.80 19.33
N ALA A 333 -11.97 -5.93 18.72
CA ALA A 333 -13.11 -6.74 19.13
C ALA A 333 -12.94 -7.31 20.56
N ALA A 334 -11.72 -7.69 20.94
CA ALA A 334 -11.41 -8.28 22.24
C ALA A 334 -11.30 -7.23 23.37
N THR A 335 -10.80 -6.03 23.07
CA THR A 335 -10.46 -5.03 24.10
C THR A 335 -11.37 -3.80 24.07
N GLY A 336 -12.07 -3.54 22.97
CA GLY A 336 -12.79 -2.29 22.72
C GLY A 336 -11.86 -1.08 22.48
N ASP A 337 -10.53 -1.26 22.47
CA ASP A 337 -9.54 -0.19 22.42
C ASP A 337 -8.80 -0.15 21.07
N ILE A 338 -9.20 0.78 20.21
CA ILE A 338 -8.56 0.99 18.92
C ILE A 338 -7.15 1.62 19.05
N VAL A 339 -6.89 2.39 20.11
CA VAL A 339 -5.56 2.99 20.35
C VAL A 339 -4.55 1.89 20.65
N LEU A 340 -4.92 0.96 21.54
CA LEU A 340 -4.11 -0.23 21.82
C LEU A 340 -3.85 -1.05 20.57
N ALA A 341 -4.89 -1.28 19.76
CA ALA A 341 -4.76 -2.02 18.50
C ALA A 341 -3.75 -1.34 17.56
N MET A 342 -3.82 -0.02 17.41
CA MET A 342 -2.89 0.73 16.56
C MET A 342 -1.46 0.73 17.09
N ILE A 343 -1.25 0.80 18.40
CA ILE A 343 0.09 0.68 19.01
C ILE A 343 0.68 -0.71 18.73
N LEU A 344 -0.09 -1.77 18.96
CA LEU A 344 0.37 -3.16 18.78
C LEU A 344 0.59 -3.54 17.31
N THR A 345 -0.17 -2.95 16.38
CA THR A 345 -0.04 -3.26 14.93
C THR A 345 0.79 -2.25 14.16
N THR A 346 1.24 -1.15 14.77
CA THR A 346 2.01 -0.10 14.10
C THR A 346 3.31 0.23 14.85
N ALA A 347 3.24 0.73 16.08
CA ALA A 347 4.43 1.20 16.81
C ALA A 347 5.36 0.04 17.18
N LEU A 348 4.84 -1.03 17.77
CA LEU A 348 5.63 -2.19 18.15
C LEU A 348 6.26 -2.92 16.94
N PRO A 349 5.53 -3.19 15.85
CA PRO A 349 6.12 -3.78 14.66
C PRO A 349 7.25 -2.94 14.03
N LEU A 350 7.22 -1.62 14.12
CA LEU A 350 8.32 -0.76 13.63
C LEU A 350 9.63 -0.98 14.41
N VAL A 351 9.55 -1.25 15.71
CA VAL A 351 10.73 -1.61 16.50
C VAL A 351 11.32 -2.94 16.00
N LEU A 352 10.48 -3.96 15.84
CA LEU A 352 10.89 -5.26 15.31
C LEU A 352 11.46 -5.14 13.89
N TYR A 353 10.85 -4.33 13.05
CA TYR A 353 11.32 -4.02 11.71
C TYR A 353 12.73 -3.43 11.71
N GLY A 354 12.98 -2.43 12.56
CA GLY A 354 14.32 -1.84 12.73
C GLY A 354 15.36 -2.84 13.18
N CYS A 355 15.03 -3.72 14.13
CA CYS A 355 15.91 -4.80 14.58
C CYS A 355 16.24 -5.80 13.46
N LEU A 356 15.24 -6.24 12.69
CA LEU A 356 15.43 -7.18 11.58
C LEU A 356 16.29 -6.58 10.47
N ILE A 357 16.05 -5.34 10.07
CA ILE A 357 16.87 -4.67 9.07
C ILE A 357 18.32 -4.55 9.56
N SER A 358 18.53 -4.27 10.84
CA SER A 358 19.87 -4.20 11.44
C SER A 358 20.63 -5.53 11.38
N ALA A 359 19.91 -6.66 11.39
CA ALA A 359 20.48 -8.00 11.30
C ALA A 359 20.82 -8.45 9.85
N VAL A 360 20.36 -7.73 8.81
CA VAL A 360 20.67 -8.06 7.41
C VAL A 360 22.18 -7.98 7.18
N ARG A 361 22.75 -9.00 6.56
CA ARG A 361 24.16 -9.00 6.14
C ARG A 361 24.29 -8.31 4.78
N GLU A 362 25.00 -7.20 4.72
CA GLU A 362 25.38 -6.58 3.45
C GLU A 362 26.45 -7.44 2.77
N ARG A 363 26.34 -7.64 1.47
CA ARG A 363 27.43 -8.19 0.68
C ARG A 363 28.56 -7.16 0.70
N THR A 364 29.68 -7.48 1.30
CA THR A 364 30.93 -6.70 1.12
C THR A 364 31.21 -6.64 -0.38
N ARG A 365 31.25 -5.41 -0.92
CA ARG A 365 31.63 -5.13 -2.29
C ARG A 365 33.07 -5.50 -2.53
#